data_58a4fea784fa9e57ad3f3034cb7a434c
#
_entry.id   58a4fea784fa9e57ad3f3034cb7a434c
#
_cell.length_a   1.000
_cell.length_b   1.000
_cell.length_c   1.000
_cell.angle_alpha   90.00
_cell.angle_beta   90.00
_cell.angle_gamma   90.00
#
_symmetry.space_group_name_H-M   'P 1'
#
loop_
_entity.id
_entity.type
_entity.pdbx_description
1 polymer ?
#
loop_
_entity_poly.entity_id
_entity_poly.type
_entity_poly.pdbx_seq_one_letter_code
_entity_poly.pdbx_strand_id
1 'polypeptide(L)'
;MKQLKNKLLYWAVVVVIVGSIVLTGCQAKGTDADAPDTGTTDVAAVDDVMDINEEPVVYEYRESGMENDKEESVYVLAAPDGTPNEITVSVALKNKGLDQKLTDETFLTGLKNKEGDEEVTDLGDGRYEWENHGEDIHYEGTAEASATLPVSVKITYYLDGTEVDPASLAGADGRITMHFDYKNQTGSSDDFTPFFVISGMLLDGDCARNVSVTNGKVKYFDGDYLVYGMLLPGVQSELSLDTMELLEDEDVDLPEEMEVSFDATDFKLDFTATLYSNGILEEDNFDDITDKLDELADKFADASGDTADLKEKIGKLKNGGAKLRDGADSLSTGLSQLNDALARMAAADPEGYAALSAQVSQLAEGSKSLSAGIRTYTSGVDQACESIDESTSSDGEDTDYETKAEELRTLSAKLKSMKTADQQYNNFSGLEDGKTGGVSFIIETGEINADTESN
;
A
#
# COMPACT_ATOMS: atom_id res chain seq x y z
N MET A 1 24.24 -18.54 19.21
CA MET A 1 24.74 -18.42 17.82
C MET A 1 23.72 -18.87 16.79
N LYS A 2 23.00 -20.01 16.96
CA LYS A 2 21.92 -20.49 16.07
C LYS A 2 20.77 -19.46 15.94
N GLN A 3 20.32 -18.89 17.06
CA GLN A 3 19.27 -17.84 17.06
C GLN A 3 19.66 -16.55 16.33
N LEU A 4 20.95 -16.18 16.33
CA LEU A 4 21.39 -14.95 15.67
C LEU A 4 21.47 -15.11 14.14
N LYS A 5 21.83 -16.31 13.65
CA LYS A 5 21.86 -16.64 12.22
C LYS A 5 20.45 -16.63 11.61
N ASN A 6 19.49 -17.22 12.32
CA ASN A 6 18.10 -17.27 11.85
C ASN A 6 17.45 -15.87 11.83
N LYS A 7 17.69 -15.06 12.89
CA LYS A 7 17.22 -13.65 12.94
C LYS A 7 17.72 -12.79 11.80
N LEU A 8 18.88 -13.02 11.33
CA LEU A 8 19.52 -12.28 10.26
C LEU A 8 18.93 -12.59 8.89
N LEU A 9 18.70 -13.89 8.63
CA LEU A 9 18.10 -14.35 7.39
C LEU A 9 16.61 -13.92 7.31
N TYR A 10 15.92 -13.99 8.45
CA TYR A 10 14.57 -13.47 8.62
C TYR A 10 14.47 -11.98 8.25
N TRP A 11 15.29 -11.13 8.91
CA TRP A 11 15.30 -9.70 8.60
C TRP A 11 15.70 -9.42 7.14
N ALA A 12 16.52 -10.29 6.54
CA ALA A 12 16.83 -10.22 5.12
C ALA A 12 15.58 -10.47 4.26
N VAL A 13 14.84 -11.53 4.54
CA VAL A 13 13.63 -11.91 3.79
C VAL A 13 12.51 -10.88 4.01
N VAL A 14 12.25 -10.50 5.27
CA VAL A 14 11.19 -9.54 5.61
C VAL A 14 11.50 -8.14 5.08
N VAL A 15 12.73 -7.65 5.23
CA VAL A 15 13.11 -6.32 4.70
C VAL A 15 13.14 -6.32 3.18
N VAL A 16 13.49 -7.45 2.55
CA VAL A 16 13.42 -7.61 1.10
C VAL A 16 11.96 -7.57 0.61
N ILE A 17 11.06 -8.30 1.27
CA ILE A 17 9.63 -8.34 0.91
C ILE A 17 8.98 -6.99 1.21
N VAL A 18 9.06 -6.50 2.44
CA VAL A 18 8.42 -5.24 2.87
C VAL A 18 9.11 -4.03 2.24
N GLY A 19 10.42 -4.07 2.08
CA GLY A 19 11.19 -3.01 1.45
C GLY A 19 10.89 -2.86 -0.04
N SER A 20 10.70 -3.96 -0.76
CA SER A 20 10.30 -3.94 -2.17
C SER A 20 8.89 -3.35 -2.34
N ILE A 21 7.97 -3.77 -1.49
CA ILE A 21 6.58 -3.36 -1.51
C ILE A 21 6.41 -1.86 -1.23
N VAL A 22 7.22 -1.26 -0.35
CA VAL A 22 7.09 0.17 0.03
C VAL A 22 7.87 1.10 -0.90
N LEU A 23 8.80 0.59 -1.72
CA LEU A 23 9.72 1.41 -2.51
C LEU A 23 9.23 1.80 -3.89
N THR A 24 8.21 1.14 -4.41
CA THR A 24 7.73 1.34 -5.79
C THR A 24 6.89 2.60 -5.99
N GLY A 25 6.41 3.22 -4.94
CA GLY A 25 5.42 4.30 -5.05
C GLY A 25 5.92 5.69 -5.49
N CYS A 26 7.20 6.01 -5.60
CA CYS A 26 7.63 7.36 -6.01
C CYS A 26 9.10 7.44 -6.42
N GLN A 27 9.40 7.67 -7.68
CA GLN A 27 10.72 8.14 -8.12
C GLN A 27 10.78 9.68 -8.13
N ALA A 28 11.69 10.28 -7.37
CA ALA A 28 12.23 11.60 -7.66
C ALA A 28 13.62 11.82 -7.06
N LYS A 29 14.48 12.38 -7.86
CA LYS A 29 15.91 12.66 -7.63
C LYS A 29 16.17 13.77 -6.61
N GLY A 30 17.18 13.58 -5.77
CA GLY A 30 18.09 14.65 -5.46
C GLY A 30 18.44 14.99 -4.03
N THR A 31 19.69 14.91 -3.77
CA THR A 31 20.66 15.65 -2.94
C THR A 31 20.63 15.59 -1.42
N ASP A 32 21.82 15.30 -0.90
CA ASP A 32 22.28 15.16 0.47
C ASP A 32 21.93 16.32 1.42
N ALA A 33 21.64 15.98 2.68
CA ALA A 33 22.11 16.75 3.84
C ALA A 33 21.89 16.02 5.18
N ASP A 34 22.83 16.23 6.07
CA ASP A 34 23.10 15.66 7.37
C ASP A 34 21.93 15.61 8.38
N ALA A 35 21.99 14.62 9.26
CA ALA A 35 21.20 14.53 10.48
C ALA A 35 21.65 15.56 11.53
N PRO A 36 20.70 16.12 12.30
CA PRO A 36 20.92 16.13 13.75
C PRO A 36 19.67 15.92 14.62
N ASP A 37 19.93 15.31 15.74
CA ASP A 37 19.49 15.57 17.11
C ASP A 37 18.00 15.77 17.44
N THR A 38 17.62 15.10 18.54
CA THR A 38 16.38 15.15 19.28
C THR A 38 16.05 16.58 19.74
N GLY A 39 14.96 17.13 19.25
CA GLY A 39 14.40 18.37 19.72
C GLY A 39 12.92 18.47 19.42
N THR A 40 12.11 18.53 20.46
CA THR A 40 10.71 18.98 20.39
C THR A 40 10.65 20.32 19.69
N THR A 41 9.97 20.39 18.55
CA THR A 41 9.66 21.65 17.90
C THR A 41 8.15 21.83 17.79
N ASP A 42 7.68 22.92 18.39
CA ASP A 42 6.38 23.53 18.18
C ASP A 42 6.08 23.65 16.68
N VAL A 43 4.94 23.11 16.26
CA VAL A 43 4.43 23.31 14.90
C VAL A 43 3.55 24.56 14.93
N ALA A 44 3.95 25.57 14.17
CA ALA A 44 3.18 26.81 13.99
C ALA A 44 1.77 26.49 13.48
N ALA A 45 0.79 27.10 14.09
CA ALA A 45 -0.60 27.06 13.71
C ALA A 45 -0.80 27.55 12.27
N VAL A 46 -1.55 26.78 11.47
CA VAL A 46 -2.15 27.24 10.22
C VAL A 46 -3.65 27.30 10.48
N ASP A 47 -4.14 28.51 10.84
CA ASP A 47 -5.54 28.84 10.81
C ASP A 47 -5.97 28.95 9.34
N ASP A 48 -6.84 28.07 8.87
CA ASP A 48 -8.01 28.44 8.07
C ASP A 48 -8.98 27.24 7.93
N VAL A 49 -10.25 27.55 8.04
CA VAL A 49 -11.38 26.66 8.30
C VAL A 49 -11.97 26.11 7.01
N MET A 50 -12.28 24.85 7.02
CA MET A 50 -13.02 24.11 5.98
C MET A 50 -14.52 24.36 5.96
N ASP A 51 -15.09 24.45 4.75
CA ASP A 51 -16.53 24.32 4.49
C ASP A 51 -16.81 22.94 3.86
N ILE A 52 -17.43 22.05 4.63
CA ILE A 52 -17.66 20.63 4.32
C ILE A 52 -18.94 20.40 3.48
N ASN A 53 -19.49 21.44 2.83
CA ASN A 53 -20.71 21.35 2.03
C ASN A 53 -20.47 21.36 0.50
N GLU A 54 -19.25 21.10 0.04
CA GLU A 54 -18.99 20.91 -1.39
C GLU A 54 -18.93 19.41 -1.75
N GLU A 55 -19.46 19.09 -2.95
CA GLU A 55 -19.48 17.75 -3.53
C GLU A 55 -18.13 17.03 -3.35
N PRO A 56 -18.10 15.68 -3.25
CA PRO A 56 -16.86 14.94 -3.03
C PRO A 56 -15.81 15.41 -4.03
N VAL A 57 -14.76 16.05 -3.52
CA VAL A 57 -13.65 16.50 -4.34
C VAL A 57 -12.96 15.25 -4.85
N VAL A 58 -13.19 14.94 -6.11
CA VAL A 58 -12.45 13.91 -6.85
C VAL A 58 -10.99 14.37 -6.84
N TYR A 59 -10.18 13.75 -5.98
CA TYR A 59 -8.75 14.02 -5.96
C TYR A 59 -8.14 13.43 -7.22
N GLU A 60 -8.00 14.26 -8.25
CA GLU A 60 -7.15 13.92 -9.39
C GLU A 60 -5.71 13.78 -8.90
N TYR A 61 -5.26 12.55 -8.80
CA TYR A 61 -3.84 12.25 -8.69
C TYR A 61 -3.20 12.57 -10.04
N ARG A 62 -2.79 13.83 -10.24
CA ARG A 62 -2.00 14.21 -11.41
C ARG A 62 -0.54 13.87 -11.18
N GLU A 63 -0.11 12.70 -11.59
CA GLU A 63 1.28 12.50 -11.91
C GLU A 63 1.62 13.24 -13.20
N SER A 64 2.71 14.01 -13.16
CA SER A 64 3.32 14.56 -14.35
C SER A 64 3.99 13.42 -15.13
N GLY A 65 3.25 12.81 -16.04
CA GLY A 65 3.73 11.78 -16.94
C GLY A 65 2.92 10.49 -16.85
N MET A 66 1.65 10.51 -17.26
CA MET A 66 0.94 9.25 -17.54
C MET A 66 1.69 8.52 -18.67
N GLU A 67 2.28 7.37 -18.33
CA GLU A 67 2.90 6.48 -19.31
C GLU A 67 1.84 5.57 -19.95
N ASN A 68 0.78 5.21 -19.22
CA ASN A 68 -0.28 4.33 -19.65
C ASN A 68 -1.23 4.97 -20.66
N ASP A 69 -1.94 4.14 -21.41
CA ASP A 69 -2.95 4.58 -22.37
C ASP A 69 -4.29 4.84 -21.67
N LYS A 70 -4.55 4.17 -20.54
CA LYS A 70 -5.74 4.31 -19.72
C LYS A 70 -5.37 4.28 -18.23
N GLU A 71 -5.88 5.24 -17.46
CA GLU A 71 -5.77 5.27 -16.00
C GLU A 71 -7.16 5.27 -15.38
N GLU A 72 -7.34 4.45 -14.35
CA GLU A 72 -8.61 4.30 -13.66
C GLU A 72 -8.46 4.60 -12.17
N SER A 73 -9.37 5.44 -11.65
CA SER A 73 -9.58 5.63 -10.22
C SER A 73 -10.96 5.11 -9.85
N VAL A 74 -11.01 4.03 -9.09
CA VAL A 74 -12.25 3.36 -8.69
C VAL A 74 -12.68 3.85 -7.31
N TYR A 75 -13.77 4.58 -7.26
CA TYR A 75 -14.37 5.10 -6.04
C TYR A 75 -15.53 4.23 -5.60
N VAL A 76 -15.44 3.71 -4.39
CA VAL A 76 -16.44 2.84 -3.79
C VAL A 76 -17.05 3.55 -2.58
N LEU A 77 -18.31 3.92 -2.66
CA LEU A 77 -19.07 4.28 -1.48
C LEU A 77 -19.64 3.02 -0.86
N ALA A 78 -19.29 2.76 0.39
CA ALA A 78 -19.66 1.56 1.12
C ALA A 78 -20.54 1.89 2.33
N ALA A 79 -21.31 0.92 2.78
CA ALA A 79 -21.95 0.98 4.10
C ALA A 79 -20.87 0.98 5.20
N PRO A 80 -21.20 1.38 6.46
CA PRO A 80 -20.24 1.37 7.55
C PRO A 80 -19.54 0.03 7.78
N ASP A 81 -20.16 -1.10 7.42
CA ASP A 81 -19.59 -2.45 7.53
C ASP A 81 -18.62 -2.81 6.38
N GLY A 82 -18.40 -1.89 5.42
CA GLY A 82 -17.55 -2.11 4.25
C GLY A 82 -18.28 -2.67 3.03
N THR A 83 -19.60 -2.95 3.11
CA THR A 83 -20.38 -3.45 1.98
C THR A 83 -20.52 -2.36 0.89
N PRO A 84 -20.09 -2.59 -0.35
CA PRO A 84 -20.23 -1.62 -1.43
C PRO A 84 -21.68 -1.28 -1.75
N ASN A 85 -21.99 0.03 -1.84
CA ASN A 85 -23.30 0.55 -2.24
C ASN A 85 -23.28 1.15 -3.64
N GLU A 86 -22.18 1.84 -3.99
CA GLU A 86 -22.01 2.50 -5.28
C GLU A 86 -20.56 2.43 -5.72
N ILE A 87 -20.32 2.18 -6.99
CA ILE A 87 -18.99 2.17 -7.59
C ILE A 87 -18.98 3.13 -8.77
N THR A 88 -18.21 4.20 -8.65
CA THR A 88 -17.95 5.18 -9.70
C THR A 88 -16.48 5.07 -10.12
N VAL A 89 -16.23 5.06 -11.43
CA VAL A 89 -14.86 4.97 -11.97
C VAL A 89 -14.57 6.23 -12.77
N SER A 90 -13.53 6.94 -12.37
CA SER A 90 -12.95 8.03 -13.15
C SER A 90 -11.89 7.45 -14.06
N VAL A 91 -12.00 7.73 -15.35
CA VAL A 91 -11.13 7.20 -16.38
C VAL A 91 -10.46 8.32 -17.14
N ALA A 92 -9.13 8.22 -17.30
CA ALA A 92 -8.35 9.09 -18.16
C ALA A 92 -7.81 8.28 -19.35
N LEU A 93 -8.17 8.65 -20.57
CA LEU A 93 -7.65 8.08 -21.82
C LEU A 93 -6.61 9.02 -22.41
N LYS A 94 -5.39 8.53 -22.56
CA LYS A 94 -4.26 9.29 -23.09
C LYS A 94 -4.24 9.32 -24.61
N ASN A 95 -4.25 10.51 -25.18
CA ASN A 95 -4.13 10.70 -26.64
C ASN A 95 -2.68 10.89 -27.11
N LYS A 96 -1.89 9.83 -27.05
CA LYS A 96 -0.48 9.84 -27.46
C LYS A 96 -0.28 10.11 -28.96
N GLY A 97 -1.27 9.77 -29.78
CA GLY A 97 -1.23 9.92 -31.23
C GLY A 97 -1.77 11.27 -31.74
N LEU A 98 -2.33 12.11 -30.87
CA LEU A 98 -3.13 13.29 -31.25
C LEU A 98 -4.27 12.95 -32.21
N ASP A 99 -4.89 11.80 -32.00
CA ASP A 99 -5.93 11.26 -32.86
C ASP A 99 -7.22 12.07 -32.72
N GLN A 100 -8.03 12.09 -33.78
CA GLN A 100 -9.34 12.76 -33.81
C GLN A 100 -10.43 11.93 -33.14
N LYS A 101 -10.15 10.69 -32.81
CA LYS A 101 -11.04 9.75 -32.15
C LYS A 101 -10.22 8.85 -31.23
N LEU A 102 -10.72 8.63 -30.03
CA LEU A 102 -10.18 7.65 -29.09
C LEU A 102 -11.20 6.54 -28.87
N THR A 103 -10.73 5.30 -28.90
CA THR A 103 -11.54 4.14 -28.55
C THR A 103 -11.21 3.64 -27.15
N ASP A 104 -12.20 3.08 -26.50
CA ASP A 104 -12.05 2.43 -25.20
C ASP A 104 -12.94 1.19 -25.11
N GLU A 105 -12.50 0.22 -24.35
CA GLU A 105 -13.26 -0.95 -23.95
C GLU A 105 -13.55 -0.87 -22.45
N THR A 106 -14.85 -0.84 -22.09
CA THR A 106 -15.26 -0.75 -20.69
C THR A 106 -16.64 -1.36 -20.49
N PHE A 107 -16.87 -1.99 -19.32
CA PHE A 107 -18.19 -2.44 -18.90
C PHE A 107 -19.00 -1.36 -18.16
N LEU A 108 -18.43 -0.19 -17.94
CA LEU A 108 -19.09 0.89 -17.23
C LEU A 108 -20.33 1.38 -17.99
N THR A 109 -21.28 1.88 -17.23
CA THR A 109 -22.52 2.44 -17.74
C THR A 109 -22.62 3.93 -17.39
N GLY A 110 -23.47 4.68 -18.12
CA GLY A 110 -23.72 6.08 -17.81
C GLY A 110 -22.51 6.98 -18.02
N LEU A 111 -21.69 6.70 -19.03
CA LEU A 111 -20.46 7.45 -19.30
C LEU A 111 -20.71 8.94 -19.45
N LYS A 112 -19.93 9.77 -18.77
CA LYS A 112 -20.01 11.23 -18.80
C LYS A 112 -18.61 11.82 -18.94
N ASN A 113 -18.41 12.66 -19.97
CA ASN A 113 -17.22 13.47 -20.06
C ASN A 113 -17.15 14.47 -18.89
N LYS A 114 -15.99 14.65 -18.31
CA LYS A 114 -15.77 15.52 -17.13
C LYS A 114 -15.02 16.79 -17.47
N GLU A 115 -14.22 16.80 -18.51
CA GLU A 115 -13.31 17.93 -18.80
C GLU A 115 -13.52 18.55 -20.19
N GLY A 116 -14.52 18.10 -20.95
CA GLY A 116 -14.76 18.59 -22.29
C GLY A 116 -16.21 18.45 -22.71
N ASP A 117 -16.45 18.68 -23.99
CA ASP A 117 -17.74 18.53 -24.65
C ASP A 117 -17.74 17.42 -25.74
N GLU A 118 -16.66 16.61 -25.76
CA GLU A 118 -16.51 15.47 -26.67
C GLU A 118 -17.64 14.46 -26.45
N GLU A 119 -18.27 14.08 -27.56
CA GLU A 119 -19.36 13.11 -27.54
C GLU A 119 -18.83 11.67 -27.58
N VAL A 120 -19.48 10.79 -26.83
CA VAL A 120 -19.23 9.35 -26.86
C VAL A 120 -20.22 8.62 -27.73
N THR A 121 -19.74 7.71 -28.56
CA THR A 121 -20.57 6.81 -29.39
C THR A 121 -20.40 5.38 -28.88
N ASP A 122 -21.50 4.73 -28.51
CA ASP A 122 -21.53 3.32 -28.19
C ASP A 122 -21.42 2.48 -29.48
N LEU A 123 -20.37 1.68 -29.60
CA LEU A 123 -20.11 0.77 -30.73
C LEU A 123 -20.68 -0.62 -30.48
N GLY A 124 -21.21 -0.89 -29.30
CA GLY A 124 -21.66 -2.21 -28.84
C GLY A 124 -20.55 -3.06 -28.26
N ASP A 125 -20.96 -4.11 -27.53
CA ASP A 125 -20.04 -5.08 -26.87
C ASP A 125 -19.01 -4.44 -25.91
N GLY A 126 -19.42 -3.36 -25.21
CA GLY A 126 -18.56 -2.65 -24.24
C GLY A 126 -17.51 -1.74 -24.89
N ARG A 127 -17.58 -1.52 -26.19
CA ARG A 127 -16.67 -0.62 -26.91
C ARG A 127 -17.30 0.73 -27.16
N TYR A 128 -16.52 1.79 -26.95
CA TYR A 128 -16.92 3.18 -27.08
C TYR A 128 -15.92 3.96 -27.93
N GLU A 129 -16.39 4.96 -28.66
CA GLU A 129 -15.57 5.87 -29.43
C GLU A 129 -15.89 7.31 -29.00
N TRP A 130 -14.85 8.01 -28.56
CA TRP A 130 -14.90 9.43 -28.23
C TRP A 130 -14.49 10.27 -29.42
N GLU A 131 -15.31 11.21 -29.84
CA GLU A 131 -14.86 12.29 -30.71
C GLU A 131 -13.82 13.12 -29.93
N ASN A 132 -12.75 13.56 -30.60
CA ASN A 132 -11.64 14.19 -29.90
C ASN A 132 -10.98 15.26 -30.78
N HIS A 133 -10.35 16.22 -30.17
CA HIS A 133 -9.62 17.30 -30.83
C HIS A 133 -8.10 17.20 -30.68
N GLY A 134 -7.59 16.05 -30.32
CA GLY A 134 -6.18 15.77 -30.10
C GLY A 134 -5.76 15.87 -28.62
N GLU A 135 -6.73 15.97 -27.72
CA GLU A 135 -6.50 16.06 -26.27
C GLU A 135 -6.81 14.69 -25.59
N ASP A 136 -6.43 14.56 -24.32
CA ASP A 136 -6.81 13.41 -23.50
C ASP A 136 -8.31 13.45 -23.19
N ILE A 137 -8.94 12.31 -22.96
CA ILE A 137 -10.36 12.23 -22.55
C ILE A 137 -10.44 11.83 -21.08
N HIS A 138 -11.17 12.61 -20.30
CA HIS A 138 -11.49 12.32 -18.91
C HIS A 138 -12.98 12.10 -18.76
N TYR A 139 -13.38 10.88 -18.39
CA TYR A 139 -14.78 10.56 -18.21
C TYR A 139 -15.04 9.78 -16.91
N GLU A 140 -16.27 9.80 -16.46
CA GLU A 140 -16.75 8.93 -15.38
C GLU A 140 -17.80 7.96 -15.91
N GLY A 141 -17.86 6.79 -15.28
CA GLY A 141 -18.92 5.81 -15.46
C GLY A 141 -19.20 5.06 -14.16
N THR A 142 -20.27 4.32 -14.12
CA THR A 142 -20.68 3.54 -12.95
C THR A 142 -20.58 2.05 -13.22
N ALA A 143 -20.12 1.29 -12.22
CA ALA A 143 -20.17 -0.16 -12.19
C ALA A 143 -21.31 -0.63 -11.26
N GLU A 144 -21.76 -1.87 -11.43
CA GLU A 144 -22.68 -2.49 -10.48
C GLU A 144 -22.04 -2.60 -9.10
N ALA A 145 -22.79 -2.29 -8.04
CA ALA A 145 -22.28 -2.41 -6.65
C ALA A 145 -21.82 -3.84 -6.30
N SER A 146 -22.29 -4.83 -7.03
CA SER A 146 -21.88 -6.24 -6.92
C SER A 146 -20.62 -6.60 -7.72
N ALA A 147 -20.00 -5.64 -8.42
CA ALA A 147 -18.76 -5.90 -9.15
C ALA A 147 -17.66 -6.36 -8.16
N THR A 148 -16.90 -7.36 -8.57
CA THR A 148 -15.84 -7.92 -7.73
C THR A 148 -14.67 -6.94 -7.65
N LEU A 149 -14.41 -6.46 -6.44
CA LEU A 149 -13.21 -5.68 -6.14
C LEU A 149 -12.03 -6.63 -5.87
N PRO A 150 -10.81 -6.27 -6.24
CA PRO A 150 -9.63 -7.13 -6.00
C PRO A 150 -9.28 -7.25 -4.51
N VAL A 151 -9.62 -6.24 -3.72
CA VAL A 151 -9.54 -6.28 -2.26
C VAL A 151 -10.89 -5.91 -1.68
N SER A 152 -11.40 -6.73 -0.79
CA SER A 152 -12.60 -6.42 0.00
C SER A 152 -12.21 -6.08 1.43
N VAL A 153 -13.01 -5.22 2.06
CA VAL A 153 -12.93 -4.92 3.48
C VAL A 153 -14.23 -5.32 4.17
N LYS A 154 -14.11 -5.91 5.35
CA LYS A 154 -15.22 -6.09 6.28
C LYS A 154 -14.89 -5.38 7.57
N ILE A 155 -15.78 -4.50 8.03
CA ILE A 155 -15.61 -3.78 9.29
C ILE A 155 -16.60 -4.33 10.29
N THR A 156 -16.11 -4.85 11.42
CA THR A 156 -16.92 -5.36 12.51
C THR A 156 -16.79 -4.45 13.72
N TYR A 157 -17.90 -4.10 14.33
CA TYR A 157 -17.96 -3.13 15.42
C TYR A 157 -18.32 -3.82 16.74
N TYR A 158 -17.66 -3.39 17.82
CA TYR A 158 -17.92 -3.88 19.18
C TYR A 158 -18.14 -2.69 20.11
N LEU A 159 -19.13 -2.80 21.00
CA LEU A 159 -19.34 -1.90 22.13
C LEU A 159 -19.14 -2.68 23.43
N ASP A 160 -18.19 -2.25 24.26
CA ASP A 160 -17.82 -2.95 25.50
C ASP A 160 -17.54 -4.46 25.30
N GLY A 161 -16.93 -4.81 24.15
CA GLY A 161 -16.59 -6.18 23.79
C GLY A 161 -17.74 -7.02 23.22
N THR A 162 -18.91 -6.44 23.01
CA THR A 162 -20.05 -7.09 22.38
C THR A 162 -20.20 -6.62 20.94
N GLU A 163 -20.26 -7.54 19.98
CA GLU A 163 -20.51 -7.20 18.57
C GLU A 163 -21.88 -6.53 18.41
N VAL A 164 -21.90 -5.42 17.67
CA VAL A 164 -23.08 -4.59 17.46
C VAL A 164 -23.21 -4.14 16.01
N ASP A 165 -24.42 -3.80 15.61
CA ASP A 165 -24.65 -3.13 14.34
C ASP A 165 -24.07 -1.70 14.39
N PRO A 166 -23.32 -1.23 13.35
CA PRO A 166 -22.73 0.10 13.33
C PRO A 166 -23.74 1.22 13.57
N ALA A 167 -24.97 1.11 13.06
CA ALA A 167 -26.00 2.13 13.27
C ALA A 167 -26.38 2.30 14.75
N SER A 168 -26.18 1.28 15.59
CA SER A 168 -26.44 1.35 17.03
C SER A 168 -25.38 2.11 17.82
N LEU A 169 -24.25 2.45 17.18
CA LEU A 169 -23.15 3.17 17.81
C LEU A 169 -23.34 4.69 17.80
N ALA A 170 -24.25 5.20 16.98
CA ALA A 170 -24.54 6.63 16.91
C ALA A 170 -24.96 7.19 18.28
N GLY A 171 -24.20 8.15 18.83
CA GLY A 171 -24.41 8.71 20.16
C GLY A 171 -24.07 7.77 21.32
N ALA A 172 -23.42 6.62 21.09
CA ALA A 172 -23.09 5.67 22.14
C ALA A 172 -21.93 6.16 23.03
N ASP A 173 -22.01 5.78 24.31
CA ASP A 173 -20.92 5.89 25.28
C ASP A 173 -20.39 4.50 25.58
N GLY A 174 -19.06 4.34 25.66
CA GLY A 174 -18.41 3.08 26.02
C GLY A 174 -17.11 2.82 25.28
N ARG A 175 -16.56 1.63 25.46
CA ARG A 175 -15.36 1.19 24.72
C ARG A 175 -15.77 0.67 23.36
N ILE A 176 -15.44 1.39 22.30
CA ILE A 176 -15.67 0.97 20.92
C ILE A 176 -14.40 0.30 20.39
N THR A 177 -14.59 -0.80 19.68
CA THR A 177 -13.55 -1.47 18.89
C THR A 177 -14.07 -1.68 17.48
N MET A 178 -13.28 -1.29 16.49
CA MET A 178 -13.53 -1.46 15.07
C MET A 178 -12.46 -2.40 14.51
N HIS A 179 -12.88 -3.53 13.98
CA HIS A 179 -11.99 -4.54 13.39
C HIS A 179 -12.14 -4.51 11.87
N PHE A 180 -11.05 -4.23 11.16
CA PHE A 180 -10.96 -4.16 9.71
C PHE A 180 -10.27 -5.42 9.20
N ASP A 181 -11.01 -6.29 8.54
CA ASP A 181 -10.54 -7.53 7.91
C ASP A 181 -10.46 -7.31 6.39
N TYR A 182 -9.26 -7.36 5.82
CA TYR A 182 -9.02 -7.20 4.39
C TYR A 182 -8.75 -8.54 3.74
N LYS A 183 -9.37 -8.75 2.58
CA LYS A 183 -9.16 -9.98 1.79
C LYS A 183 -8.79 -9.65 0.36
N ASN A 184 -7.65 -10.18 -0.07
CA ASN A 184 -7.30 -10.24 -1.47
C ASN A 184 -8.18 -11.29 -2.16
N GLN A 185 -8.79 -10.91 -3.29
CA GLN A 185 -9.75 -11.74 -4.04
C GLN A 185 -9.26 -12.08 -5.46
N THR A 186 -8.01 -11.76 -5.78
CA THR A 186 -7.48 -11.94 -7.14
C THR A 186 -7.13 -13.38 -7.50
N GLY A 187 -7.18 -14.30 -6.57
CA GLY A 187 -6.83 -15.69 -6.83
C GLY A 187 -5.69 -16.18 -5.96
N SER A 188 -4.97 -17.18 -6.43
CA SER A 188 -3.82 -17.77 -5.73
C SER A 188 -2.75 -18.17 -6.74
N SER A 189 -1.52 -18.33 -6.29
CA SER A 189 -0.38 -18.72 -7.10
C SER A 189 -0.14 -17.73 -8.27
N ASP A 190 -0.26 -18.18 -9.51
CA ASP A 190 0.03 -17.36 -10.70
C ASP A 190 -0.96 -16.23 -10.94
N ASP A 191 -2.13 -16.27 -10.28
CA ASP A 191 -3.18 -15.25 -10.40
C ASP A 191 -3.22 -14.30 -9.17
N PHE A 192 -2.34 -14.49 -8.18
CA PHE A 192 -2.31 -13.64 -6.99
C PHE A 192 -1.62 -12.32 -7.27
N THR A 193 -2.40 -11.25 -7.30
CA THR A 193 -1.89 -9.86 -7.40
C THR A 193 -1.77 -9.25 -6.02
N PRO A 194 -0.57 -8.85 -5.58
CA PRO A 194 -0.40 -8.19 -4.30
C PRO A 194 -0.93 -6.76 -4.36
N PHE A 195 -1.68 -6.36 -3.33
CA PHE A 195 -2.14 -4.99 -3.14
C PHE A 195 -1.56 -4.41 -1.86
N PHE A 196 -1.09 -3.18 -1.96
CA PHE A 196 -0.75 -2.37 -0.81
C PHE A 196 -1.97 -1.55 -0.39
N VAL A 197 -2.38 -1.71 0.85
CA VAL A 197 -3.57 -1.09 1.42
C VAL A 197 -3.17 -0.08 2.48
N ILE A 198 -3.65 1.14 2.35
CA ILE A 198 -3.61 2.16 3.40
C ILE A 198 -5.04 2.40 3.85
N SER A 199 -5.32 2.11 5.11
CA SER A 199 -6.62 2.35 5.71
C SER A 199 -6.54 3.31 6.87
N GLY A 200 -7.55 4.14 7.07
CA GLY A 200 -7.55 5.07 8.17
C GLY A 200 -8.86 5.80 8.37
N MET A 201 -8.89 6.60 9.43
CA MET A 201 -10.01 7.43 9.83
C MET A 201 -9.56 8.62 10.66
N LEU A 202 -10.42 9.62 10.74
CA LEU A 202 -10.30 10.73 11.67
C LEU A 202 -11.35 10.55 12.77
N LEU A 203 -10.90 10.53 14.04
CA LEU A 203 -11.77 10.47 15.19
C LEU A 203 -11.75 11.82 15.91
N ASP A 204 -12.92 12.43 16.08
CA ASP A 204 -13.12 13.66 16.81
C ASP A 204 -12.66 13.49 18.29
N GLY A 205 -11.71 14.31 18.73
CA GLY A 205 -11.17 14.23 20.09
C GLY A 205 -12.13 14.66 21.19
N ASP A 206 -13.26 15.27 20.84
CA ASP A 206 -14.36 15.51 21.79
C ASP A 206 -15.15 14.22 22.05
N CYS A 207 -15.25 13.34 21.04
CA CYS A 207 -15.98 12.08 21.10
C CYS A 207 -15.11 10.86 21.45
N ALA A 208 -13.79 10.88 21.16
CA ALA A 208 -12.90 9.75 21.35
C ALA A 208 -11.73 10.06 22.27
N ARG A 209 -11.34 9.06 23.09
CA ARG A 209 -10.15 9.13 23.99
C ARG A 209 -9.48 7.77 24.09
N ASN A 210 -8.24 7.74 24.59
CA ASN A 210 -7.47 6.51 24.76
C ASN A 210 -7.42 5.66 23.48
N VAL A 211 -7.22 6.34 22.33
CA VAL A 211 -7.21 5.72 21.01
C VAL A 211 -5.96 4.85 20.85
N SER A 212 -6.16 3.62 20.41
CA SER A 212 -5.12 2.65 20.12
C SER A 212 -5.42 1.94 18.80
N VAL A 213 -4.38 1.46 18.13
CA VAL A 213 -4.50 0.70 16.89
C VAL A 213 -3.47 -0.43 16.88
N THR A 214 -3.88 -1.60 16.40
CA THR A 214 -2.97 -2.69 16.00
C THR A 214 -2.57 -2.49 14.54
N ASN A 215 -1.36 -2.87 14.17
CA ASN A 215 -0.87 -2.79 12.79
C ASN A 215 -0.99 -1.37 12.17
N GLY A 216 -0.83 -0.34 13.02
CA GLY A 216 -1.02 1.03 12.57
C GLY A 216 -0.39 2.06 13.48
N LYS A 217 -0.77 3.30 13.26
CA LYS A 217 -0.31 4.46 14.05
C LYS A 217 -1.47 5.39 14.35
N VAL A 218 -1.37 6.04 15.52
CA VAL A 218 -2.27 7.10 15.95
C VAL A 218 -1.49 8.40 16.03
N LYS A 219 -1.99 9.47 15.43
CA LYS A 219 -1.48 10.82 15.58
C LYS A 219 -2.58 11.72 16.09
N TYR A 220 -2.30 12.47 17.18
CA TYR A 220 -3.18 13.55 17.63
C TYR A 220 -2.79 14.83 16.92
N PHE A 221 -3.75 15.46 16.26
CA PHE A 221 -3.52 16.68 15.50
C PHE A 221 -4.79 17.54 15.56
N ASP A 222 -4.63 18.81 15.89
CA ASP A 222 -5.68 19.85 15.89
C ASP A 222 -7.00 19.48 16.60
N GLY A 223 -6.90 18.72 17.69
CA GLY A 223 -8.08 18.30 18.45
C GLY A 223 -8.55 16.88 18.12
N ASP A 224 -8.13 16.29 17.01
CA ASP A 224 -8.58 15.00 16.49
C ASP A 224 -7.49 13.94 16.49
N TYR A 225 -7.90 12.68 16.39
CA TYR A 225 -7.00 11.54 16.23
C TYR A 225 -7.05 11.03 14.80
N LEU A 226 -5.94 11.19 14.07
CA LEU A 226 -5.73 10.48 12.81
C LEU A 226 -5.19 9.09 13.11
N VAL A 227 -5.96 8.07 12.73
CA VAL A 227 -5.62 6.65 12.86
C VAL A 227 -5.40 6.09 11.47
N TYR A 228 -4.30 5.36 11.24
CA TYR A 228 -4.05 4.71 9.95
C TYR A 228 -3.19 3.46 10.11
N GLY A 229 -3.39 2.49 9.20
CA GLY A 229 -2.62 1.27 9.05
C GLY A 229 -2.16 1.05 7.60
N MET A 230 -1.13 0.22 7.43
CA MET A 230 -0.62 -0.23 6.15
C MET A 230 -0.66 -1.76 6.15
N LEU A 231 -1.26 -2.35 5.13
CA LEU A 231 -1.64 -3.75 5.12
C LEU A 231 -1.30 -4.39 3.77
N LEU A 232 -1.10 -5.71 3.79
CA LEU A 232 -0.73 -6.53 2.64
C LEU A 232 -1.57 -7.80 2.59
N PRO A 233 -2.87 -7.69 2.30
CA PRO A 233 -3.81 -8.81 2.39
C PRO A 233 -3.39 -10.01 1.54
N GLY A 234 -3.29 -11.19 2.16
CA GLY A 234 -3.00 -12.47 1.52
C GLY A 234 -1.53 -12.72 1.19
N VAL A 235 -0.65 -11.73 1.31
CA VAL A 235 0.76 -11.85 0.89
C VAL A 235 1.51 -12.86 1.76
N GLN A 236 1.31 -12.84 3.08
CA GLN A 236 1.98 -13.74 4.00
C GLN A 236 1.65 -15.21 3.72
N SER A 237 0.36 -15.51 3.54
CA SER A 237 -0.11 -16.86 3.26
C SER A 237 0.29 -17.31 1.86
N GLU A 238 0.24 -16.44 0.84
CA GLU A 238 0.64 -16.77 -0.52
C GLU A 238 2.14 -17.12 -0.60
N LEU A 239 2.98 -16.36 0.08
CA LEU A 239 4.41 -16.64 0.17
C LEU A 239 4.72 -17.82 1.12
N SER A 240 3.74 -18.30 1.91
CA SER A 240 3.89 -19.38 2.90
C SER A 240 4.94 -19.07 3.98
N LEU A 241 5.05 -17.79 4.39
CA LEU A 241 6.10 -17.35 5.33
C LEU A 241 5.98 -18.04 6.69
N ASP A 242 4.76 -18.34 7.14
CA ASP A 242 4.48 -19.04 8.42
C ASP A 242 4.99 -20.48 8.49
N THR A 243 5.26 -21.09 7.33
CA THR A 243 5.63 -22.50 7.22
C THR A 243 7.08 -22.73 6.79
N MET A 244 7.83 -21.66 6.57
CA MET A 244 9.24 -21.74 6.19
C MET A 244 10.09 -22.10 7.41
N GLU A 245 10.84 -23.20 7.32
CA GLU A 245 11.83 -23.59 8.34
C GLU A 245 12.88 -22.50 8.56
N LEU A 246 13.20 -21.79 7.49
CA LEU A 246 14.09 -20.65 7.49
C LEU A 246 13.65 -19.53 8.45
N LEU A 247 12.34 -19.41 8.70
CA LEU A 247 11.68 -18.37 9.49
C LEU A 247 11.11 -18.91 10.82
N GLU A 248 11.28 -20.20 11.16
CA GLU A 248 10.64 -20.87 12.30
C GLU A 248 10.84 -20.17 13.65
N ASP A 249 11.98 -19.52 13.85
CA ASP A 249 12.31 -18.81 15.09
C ASP A 249 11.93 -17.31 15.05
N GLU A 250 11.28 -16.86 13.98
CA GLU A 250 11.02 -15.45 13.73
C GLU A 250 9.51 -15.22 13.56
N ASP A 251 9.03 -14.17 14.18
CA ASP A 251 7.64 -13.74 14.08
C ASP A 251 7.52 -12.79 12.87
N VAL A 252 7.23 -13.36 11.68
CA VAL A 252 6.96 -12.58 10.47
C VAL A 252 5.48 -12.25 10.46
N ASP A 253 5.14 -10.99 10.59
CA ASP A 253 3.77 -10.51 10.50
C ASP A 253 3.68 -9.46 9.37
N LEU A 254 3.07 -9.85 8.25
CA LEU A 254 2.62 -8.93 7.21
C LEU A 254 1.15 -8.62 7.47
N PRO A 255 0.83 -7.41 7.95
CA PRO A 255 -0.52 -7.12 8.42
C PRO A 255 -1.58 -7.29 7.33
N GLU A 256 -2.64 -8.03 7.63
CA GLU A 256 -3.83 -8.21 6.78
C GLU A 256 -5.06 -7.57 7.40
N GLU A 257 -4.99 -7.22 8.70
CA GLU A 257 -6.07 -6.64 9.47
C GLU A 257 -5.60 -5.48 10.34
N MET A 258 -6.51 -4.62 10.72
CA MET A 258 -6.30 -3.51 11.63
C MET A 258 -7.42 -3.46 12.66
N GLU A 259 -7.08 -3.31 13.93
CA GLU A 259 -8.06 -3.08 14.99
C GLU A 259 -7.83 -1.70 15.61
N VAL A 260 -8.89 -0.90 15.67
CA VAL A 260 -8.90 0.42 16.30
C VAL A 260 -9.81 0.38 17.52
N SER A 261 -9.28 0.75 18.68
CA SER A 261 -10.03 0.79 19.93
C SER A 261 -9.92 2.13 20.63
N PHE A 262 -11.02 2.65 21.15
CA PHE A 262 -11.07 3.91 21.87
C PHE A 262 -12.24 3.97 22.86
N ASP A 263 -12.14 4.88 23.84
CA ASP A 263 -13.26 5.18 24.74
C ASP A 263 -14.09 6.31 24.11
N ALA A 264 -15.35 6.04 23.82
CA ALA A 264 -16.27 6.95 23.15
C ALA A 264 -17.22 7.64 24.13
N THR A 265 -17.60 8.87 23.79
CA THR A 265 -18.68 9.64 24.41
C THR A 265 -19.45 10.35 23.31
N ASP A 266 -20.77 10.12 23.21
CA ASP A 266 -21.62 10.66 22.14
C ASP A 266 -21.02 10.39 20.75
N PHE A 267 -20.75 9.09 20.49
CA PHE A 267 -19.95 8.66 19.34
C PHE A 267 -20.57 9.05 18.00
N LYS A 268 -19.74 9.58 17.14
CA LYS A 268 -20.00 9.80 15.71
C LYS A 268 -18.75 9.50 14.92
N LEU A 269 -18.92 9.09 13.68
CA LEU A 269 -17.86 8.86 12.72
C LEU A 269 -18.34 9.34 11.36
N ASP A 270 -17.60 10.22 10.72
CA ASP A 270 -17.96 10.76 9.41
C ASP A 270 -17.72 9.71 8.33
N PHE A 271 -16.54 9.11 8.29
CA PHE A 271 -16.19 8.05 7.33
C PHE A 271 -14.93 7.31 7.76
N THR A 272 -14.68 6.16 7.15
CA THR A 272 -13.34 5.56 7.06
C THR A 272 -12.90 5.54 5.61
N ALA A 273 -11.62 5.71 5.34
CA ALA A 273 -11.07 5.67 4.01
C ALA A 273 -10.05 4.54 3.87
N THR A 274 -10.15 3.79 2.78
CA THR A 274 -9.18 2.78 2.39
C THR A 274 -8.71 3.04 0.97
N LEU A 275 -7.41 3.24 0.80
CA LEU A 275 -6.77 3.38 -0.51
C LEU A 275 -5.94 2.14 -0.76
N TYR A 276 -6.02 1.59 -1.97
CA TYR A 276 -5.14 0.50 -2.36
C TYR A 276 -4.86 0.50 -3.85
N SER A 277 -3.68 0.00 -4.18
CA SER A 277 -3.24 -0.20 -5.56
C SER A 277 -2.28 -1.38 -5.62
N ASN A 278 -2.11 -1.90 -6.80
CA ASN A 278 -1.00 -2.79 -7.18
C ASN A 278 0.14 -1.98 -7.81
N GLY A 279 1.04 -2.62 -8.54
CA GLY A 279 2.22 -1.97 -9.13
C GLY A 279 3.39 -1.83 -8.16
N ILE A 280 3.30 -2.47 -7.00
CA ILE A 280 4.30 -2.39 -5.94
C ILE A 280 5.56 -3.22 -6.24
N LEU A 281 5.51 -4.09 -7.24
CA LEU A 281 6.59 -5.01 -7.62
C LEU A 281 7.24 -4.67 -8.98
N GLU A 282 6.96 -3.50 -9.54
CA GLU A 282 7.36 -3.15 -10.91
C GLU A 282 8.82 -2.72 -11.09
N GLU A 283 9.59 -2.46 -10.02
CA GLU A 283 10.94 -1.90 -10.17
C GLU A 283 12.04 -2.91 -10.49
N ASP A 284 13.10 -2.40 -11.16
CA ASP A 284 14.37 -3.10 -11.45
C ASP A 284 15.00 -3.77 -10.20
N ASN A 285 14.72 -3.21 -9.00
CA ASN A 285 15.19 -3.74 -7.73
C ASN A 285 14.55 -5.08 -7.36
N PHE A 286 13.36 -5.38 -7.85
CA PHE A 286 12.67 -6.64 -7.54
C PHE A 286 13.34 -7.83 -8.22
N ASP A 287 13.74 -7.70 -9.48
CA ASP A 287 14.50 -8.74 -10.18
C ASP A 287 15.85 -8.99 -9.49
N ASP A 288 16.52 -7.91 -9.08
CA ASP A 288 17.73 -7.99 -8.26
C ASP A 288 17.51 -8.78 -6.95
N ILE A 289 16.32 -8.72 -6.37
CA ILE A 289 15.96 -9.42 -5.13
C ILE A 289 15.73 -10.90 -5.39
N THR A 290 14.90 -11.23 -6.34
CA THR A 290 14.61 -12.63 -6.70
C THR A 290 15.86 -13.35 -7.21
N ASP A 291 16.70 -12.67 -7.99
CA ASP A 291 17.99 -13.19 -8.42
C ASP A 291 18.93 -13.47 -7.23
N LYS A 292 18.87 -12.64 -6.20
CA LYS A 292 19.66 -12.88 -4.97
C LYS A 292 19.10 -13.99 -4.10
N LEU A 293 17.78 -14.18 -4.07
CA LEU A 293 17.17 -15.34 -3.42
C LEU A 293 17.60 -16.62 -4.12
N ASP A 294 17.57 -16.66 -5.46
CA ASP A 294 18.03 -17.80 -6.25
C ASP A 294 19.53 -18.02 -6.05
N GLU A 295 20.33 -16.95 -6.11
CA GLU A 295 21.76 -17.01 -5.82
C GLU A 295 22.04 -17.52 -4.41
N LEU A 296 21.26 -17.12 -3.41
CA LEU A 296 21.36 -17.58 -2.04
C LEU A 296 20.95 -19.06 -1.92
N ALA A 297 19.88 -19.47 -2.61
CA ALA A 297 19.44 -20.84 -2.67
C ALA A 297 20.51 -21.78 -3.28
N ASP A 298 21.11 -21.36 -4.41
CA ASP A 298 22.22 -22.11 -5.01
C ASP A 298 23.40 -22.26 -4.06
N LYS A 299 23.59 -21.30 -3.21
CA LYS A 299 24.65 -21.24 -2.22
C LYS A 299 24.42 -22.11 -1.01
N PHE A 300 23.18 -22.18 -0.55
CA PHE A 300 22.81 -23.18 0.44
C PHE A 300 22.97 -24.59 -0.12
N ALA A 301 22.63 -24.79 -1.41
CA ALA A 301 22.84 -26.08 -2.09
C ALA A 301 24.34 -26.44 -2.22
N ASP A 302 25.19 -25.46 -2.51
CA ASP A 302 26.65 -25.66 -2.62
C ASP A 302 27.35 -25.70 -1.26
N ALA A 303 26.77 -25.12 -0.21
CA ALA A 303 27.37 -24.98 1.12
C ALA A 303 27.51 -26.28 1.92
N SER A 304 27.01 -27.39 1.36
CA SER A 304 27.36 -28.71 1.88
C SER A 304 28.85 -29.02 1.75
N GLY A 305 29.63 -28.15 1.11
CA GLY A 305 31.04 -28.39 0.86
C GLY A 305 32.06 -27.26 1.04
N ASP A 306 31.66 -25.95 1.10
CA ASP A 306 32.67 -24.91 1.07
C ASP A 306 32.28 -23.58 1.75
N THR A 307 32.74 -23.36 2.96
CA THR A 307 32.46 -22.20 3.81
C THR A 307 33.09 -20.88 3.33
N ALA A 308 34.14 -20.93 2.51
CA ALA A 308 34.80 -19.73 1.98
C ALA A 308 33.90 -18.96 0.97
N ASP A 309 33.09 -19.69 0.26
CA ASP A 309 32.17 -19.21 -0.73
C ASP A 309 30.97 -18.43 -0.10
N LEU A 310 30.55 -18.82 1.11
CA LEU A 310 29.47 -18.17 1.84
C LEU A 310 29.77 -16.70 2.17
N LYS A 311 31.02 -16.39 2.42
CA LYS A 311 31.49 -15.04 2.78
C LYS A 311 31.43 -14.05 1.62
N GLU A 312 31.85 -14.44 0.42
CA GLU A 312 31.71 -13.60 -0.79
C GLU A 312 30.27 -13.27 -1.08
N LYS A 313 29.41 -14.19 -0.76
CA LYS A 313 27.99 -14.22 -1.10
C LYS A 313 27.14 -13.38 -0.17
N ILE A 314 27.45 -13.32 1.11
CA ILE A 314 26.87 -12.36 2.05
C ILE A 314 27.30 -10.92 1.69
N GLY A 315 28.51 -10.76 1.11
CA GLY A 315 28.93 -9.48 0.56
C GLY A 315 28.01 -8.94 -0.55
N LYS A 316 27.45 -9.83 -1.38
CA LYS A 316 26.47 -9.48 -2.42
C LYS A 316 25.11 -9.11 -1.82
N LEU A 317 24.70 -9.77 -0.75
CA LEU A 317 23.47 -9.43 -0.01
C LEU A 317 23.57 -8.05 0.66
N LYS A 318 24.74 -7.71 1.19
CA LYS A 318 25.06 -6.37 1.71
C LYS A 318 24.89 -5.28 0.62
N ASN A 319 25.38 -5.55 -0.57
CA ASN A 319 25.22 -4.61 -1.70
C ASN A 319 23.75 -4.44 -2.12
N GLY A 320 22.93 -5.49 -1.99
CA GLY A 320 21.51 -5.42 -2.21
C GLY A 320 20.78 -4.55 -1.19
N GLY A 321 21.13 -4.71 0.10
CA GLY A 321 20.64 -3.85 1.17
C GLY A 321 20.97 -2.37 0.98
N ALA A 322 22.15 -2.07 0.42
CA ALA A 322 22.53 -0.69 0.08
C ALA A 322 21.61 -0.09 -1.00
N LYS A 323 21.32 -0.84 -2.07
CA LYS A 323 20.40 -0.38 -3.13
C LYS A 323 18.96 -0.18 -2.62
N LEU A 324 18.49 -1.05 -1.73
CA LEU A 324 17.19 -0.87 -1.08
C LEU A 324 17.12 0.42 -0.26
N ARG A 325 18.21 0.73 0.47
CA ARG A 325 18.32 1.99 1.22
C ARG A 325 18.19 3.18 0.27
N ASP A 326 18.93 3.16 -0.84
CA ASP A 326 18.92 4.25 -1.81
C ASP A 326 17.51 4.46 -2.42
N GLY A 327 16.76 3.37 -2.63
CA GLY A 327 15.35 3.41 -3.03
C GLY A 327 14.44 4.02 -1.96
N ALA A 328 14.59 3.62 -0.70
CA ALA A 328 13.82 4.18 0.42
C ALA A 328 14.12 5.68 0.63
N ASP A 329 15.38 6.10 0.46
CA ASP A 329 15.75 7.50 0.52
C ASP A 329 15.14 8.30 -0.67
N SER A 330 15.04 7.67 -1.85
CA SER A 330 14.36 8.25 -3.02
C SER A 330 12.86 8.41 -2.81
N LEU A 331 12.20 7.41 -2.22
CA LEU A 331 10.78 7.48 -1.84
C LEU A 331 10.54 8.60 -0.83
N SER A 332 11.38 8.70 0.22
CA SER A 332 11.29 9.79 1.21
C SER A 332 11.41 11.18 0.56
N THR A 333 12.30 11.28 -0.44
CA THR A 333 12.50 12.52 -1.21
C THR A 333 11.30 12.84 -2.08
N GLY A 334 10.75 11.82 -2.79
CA GLY A 334 9.54 11.98 -3.61
C GLY A 334 8.32 12.39 -2.80
N LEU A 335 8.15 11.81 -1.63
CA LEU A 335 7.08 12.19 -0.71
C LEU A 335 7.24 13.62 -0.17
N SER A 336 8.48 14.05 0.09
CA SER A 336 8.75 15.44 0.45
C SER A 336 8.39 16.40 -0.69
N GLN A 337 8.73 16.04 -1.94
CA GLN A 337 8.38 16.84 -3.12
C GLN A 337 6.86 16.85 -3.37
N LEU A 338 6.18 15.73 -3.13
CA LEU A 338 4.72 15.65 -3.19
C LEU A 338 4.09 16.56 -2.13
N ASN A 339 4.60 16.54 -0.90
CA ASN A 339 4.14 17.45 0.16
C ASN A 339 4.36 18.92 -0.23
N ASP A 340 5.51 19.25 -0.84
CA ASP A 340 5.79 20.60 -1.34
C ASP A 340 4.89 20.99 -2.52
N ALA A 341 4.53 20.03 -3.38
CA ALA A 341 3.59 20.27 -4.47
C ALA A 341 2.17 20.49 -3.94
N LEU A 342 1.75 19.70 -2.97
CA LEU A 342 0.49 19.88 -2.26
C LEU A 342 0.43 21.23 -1.55
N ALA A 343 1.53 21.66 -0.90
CA ALA A 343 1.61 22.97 -0.26
C ALA A 343 1.38 24.13 -1.25
N ARG A 344 1.81 23.98 -2.50
CA ARG A 344 1.53 24.95 -3.56
C ARG A 344 0.08 24.96 -4.02
N MET A 345 -0.62 23.85 -3.86
CA MET A 345 -2.07 23.72 -4.17
C MET A 345 -2.96 24.21 -3.01
N ALA A 346 -2.41 24.37 -1.82
CA ALA A 346 -3.12 24.80 -0.60
C ALA A 346 -3.90 26.12 -0.76
N ALA A 347 -3.50 26.98 -1.68
CA ALA A 347 -4.19 28.23 -1.99
C ALA A 347 -5.54 28.03 -2.68
N ALA A 348 -5.75 26.87 -3.32
CA ALA A 348 -6.99 26.53 -4.04
C ALA A 348 -7.93 25.66 -3.20
N ASP A 349 -7.39 24.82 -2.33
CA ASP A 349 -8.15 23.95 -1.42
C ASP A 349 -7.35 23.72 -0.11
N PRO A 350 -7.47 24.62 0.88
CA PRO A 350 -6.68 24.55 2.12
C PRO A 350 -6.95 23.30 2.97
N GLU A 351 -8.12 22.72 2.84
CA GLU A 351 -8.58 21.62 3.70
C GLU A 351 -8.22 20.26 3.15
N GLY A 352 -8.47 20.01 1.87
CA GLY A 352 -7.97 18.84 1.15
C GLY A 352 -6.45 18.76 1.25
N TYR A 353 -5.79 19.92 1.19
CA TYR A 353 -4.36 20.04 1.44
C TYR A 353 -3.94 19.53 2.83
N ALA A 354 -4.62 19.96 3.90
CA ALA A 354 -4.21 19.61 5.26
C ALA A 354 -4.27 18.10 5.51
N ALA A 355 -5.36 17.44 5.08
CA ALA A 355 -5.53 16.00 5.21
C ALA A 355 -4.47 15.22 4.39
N LEU A 356 -4.29 15.59 3.12
CA LEU A 356 -3.37 14.91 2.22
C LEU A 356 -1.90 15.17 2.57
N SER A 357 -1.55 16.40 2.96
CA SER A 357 -0.20 16.75 3.42
C SER A 357 0.16 16.01 4.72
N ALA A 358 -0.79 15.80 5.63
CA ALA A 358 -0.58 14.98 6.81
C ALA A 358 -0.26 13.53 6.44
N GLN A 359 -1.02 12.94 5.50
CA GLN A 359 -0.80 11.58 5.02
C GLN A 359 0.56 11.41 4.33
N VAL A 360 0.92 12.33 3.43
CA VAL A 360 2.22 12.34 2.74
C VAL A 360 3.38 12.49 3.73
N SER A 361 3.22 13.35 4.75
CA SER A 361 4.24 13.50 5.81
C SER A 361 4.44 12.22 6.60
N GLN A 362 3.37 11.48 6.85
CA GLN A 362 3.42 10.20 7.55
C GLN A 362 4.06 9.11 6.72
N LEU A 363 3.75 9.05 5.43
CA LEU A 363 4.40 8.12 4.50
C LEU A 363 5.90 8.42 4.40
N ALA A 364 6.28 9.71 4.43
CA ALA A 364 7.69 10.12 4.50
C ALA A 364 8.38 9.67 5.79
N GLU A 365 7.67 9.68 6.93
CA GLU A 365 8.18 9.14 8.19
C GLU A 365 8.30 7.60 8.14
N GLY A 366 7.33 6.92 7.54
CA GLY A 366 7.38 5.49 7.27
C GLY A 366 8.59 5.12 6.41
N SER A 367 8.84 5.87 5.34
CA SER A 367 10.02 5.69 4.47
C SER A 367 11.35 5.90 5.23
N LYS A 368 11.42 6.89 6.13
CA LYS A 368 12.61 7.09 7.00
C LYS A 368 12.79 5.93 7.98
N SER A 369 11.70 5.41 8.53
CA SER A 369 11.72 4.24 9.41
C SER A 369 12.20 3.00 8.67
N LEU A 370 11.75 2.82 7.43
CA LEU A 370 12.22 1.77 6.52
C LEU A 370 13.72 1.91 6.22
N SER A 371 14.20 3.11 5.86
CA SER A 371 15.65 3.37 5.68
C SER A 371 16.46 3.03 6.94
N ALA A 372 15.92 3.33 8.13
CA ALA A 372 16.55 2.96 9.39
C ALA A 372 16.57 1.44 9.61
N GLY A 373 15.49 0.74 9.30
CA GLY A 373 15.39 -0.72 9.32
C GLY A 373 16.42 -1.37 8.39
N ILE A 374 16.55 -0.86 7.17
CA ILE A 374 17.53 -1.32 6.18
C ILE A 374 18.98 -1.12 6.68
N ARG A 375 19.28 0.00 7.37
CA ARG A 375 20.60 0.22 7.98
C ARG A 375 20.87 -0.79 9.09
N THR A 376 19.88 -1.08 9.92
CA THR A 376 19.98 -2.12 10.96
C THR A 376 20.21 -3.48 10.31
N TYR A 377 19.52 -3.78 9.23
CA TYR A 377 19.71 -4.98 8.43
C TYR A 377 21.13 -5.09 7.86
N THR A 378 21.66 -4.06 7.19
CA THR A 378 23.03 -4.09 6.66
C THR A 378 24.06 -4.27 7.76
N SER A 379 23.86 -3.65 8.93
CA SER A 379 24.70 -3.88 10.11
C SER A 379 24.61 -5.31 10.63
N GLY A 380 23.41 -5.89 10.59
CA GLY A 380 23.19 -7.29 10.98
C GLY A 380 23.84 -8.28 10.00
N VAL A 381 23.81 -7.99 8.70
CA VAL A 381 24.55 -8.77 7.68
C VAL A 381 26.07 -8.70 7.92
N ASP A 382 26.60 -7.54 8.33
CA ASP A 382 28.01 -7.42 8.72
C ASP A 382 28.34 -8.29 9.94
N GLN A 383 27.48 -8.28 10.97
CA GLN A 383 27.63 -9.14 12.14
C GLN A 383 27.53 -10.64 11.82
N ALA A 384 26.69 -11.01 10.82
CA ALA A 384 26.60 -12.39 10.35
C ALA A 384 27.90 -12.83 9.66
N CYS A 385 28.53 -11.94 8.87
CA CYS A 385 29.85 -12.23 8.30
C CYS A 385 30.84 -12.57 9.41
N GLU A 386 30.85 -11.75 10.47
CA GLU A 386 31.75 -12.00 11.64
C GLU A 386 31.40 -13.30 12.35
N SER A 387 30.10 -13.60 12.55
CA SER A 387 29.66 -14.81 13.24
C SER A 387 29.92 -16.10 12.43
N ILE A 388 29.88 -16.03 11.10
CA ILE A 388 30.25 -17.15 10.23
C ILE A 388 31.74 -17.39 10.30
N ASP A 389 32.55 -16.33 10.32
CA ASP A 389 34.01 -16.48 10.56
C ASP A 389 34.30 -17.17 11.89
N GLU A 390 33.54 -16.89 12.94
CA GLU A 390 33.67 -17.53 14.25
C GLU A 390 33.12 -18.96 14.29
N SER A 391 32.02 -19.24 13.55
CA SER A 391 31.36 -20.56 13.60
C SER A 391 31.99 -21.62 12.69
N THR A 392 32.78 -21.22 11.70
CA THR A 392 33.59 -22.16 10.90
C THR A 392 34.78 -22.77 11.68
N SER A 393 34.94 -22.35 12.94
CA SER A 393 35.97 -22.84 13.83
C SER A 393 35.52 -23.90 14.85
N SER A 394 34.24 -24.26 14.92
CA SER A 394 33.73 -25.23 15.89
C SER A 394 32.51 -26.01 15.42
N ASP A 395 32.76 -27.26 15.20
CA ASP A 395 31.90 -28.47 15.30
C ASP A 395 30.42 -28.43 14.86
N GLY A 396 30.15 -29.11 13.74
CA GLY A 396 29.19 -30.20 13.53
C GLY A 396 27.79 -30.12 14.18
N GLU A 397 26.83 -29.42 13.56
CA GLU A 397 25.44 -29.86 13.51
C GLU A 397 24.96 -29.77 12.07
N ASP A 398 24.33 -30.84 11.57
CA ASP A 398 23.66 -30.92 10.28
C ASP A 398 22.61 -29.82 10.19
N THR A 399 22.96 -28.70 9.62
CA THR A 399 21.98 -27.70 9.21
C THR A 399 21.48 -28.19 7.88
N ASP A 400 20.17 -28.45 7.77
CA ASP A 400 19.55 -28.87 6.52
C ASP A 400 19.58 -27.72 5.49
N TYR A 401 20.75 -27.55 4.87
CA TYR A 401 20.98 -26.52 3.85
C TYR A 401 20.16 -26.79 2.58
N GLU A 402 19.78 -28.06 2.34
CA GLU A 402 19.03 -28.45 1.16
C GLU A 402 17.57 -27.98 1.25
N THR A 403 16.92 -28.18 2.41
CA THR A 403 15.58 -27.65 2.68
C THR A 403 15.55 -26.13 2.58
N LYS A 404 16.51 -25.44 3.16
CA LYS A 404 16.59 -23.96 3.09
C LYS A 404 16.81 -23.45 1.68
N ALA A 405 17.59 -24.17 0.87
CA ALA A 405 17.75 -23.84 -0.54
C ALA A 405 16.43 -23.99 -1.33
N GLU A 406 15.67 -25.04 -1.05
CA GLU A 406 14.38 -25.29 -1.69
C GLU A 406 13.32 -24.28 -1.27
N GLU A 407 13.27 -23.88 0.00
CA GLU A 407 12.42 -22.82 0.51
C GLU A 407 12.71 -21.48 -0.17
N LEU A 408 13.98 -21.10 -0.33
CA LEU A 408 14.36 -19.87 -1.01
C LEU A 408 14.02 -19.87 -2.49
N ARG A 409 14.21 -21.01 -3.18
CA ARG A 409 13.79 -21.14 -4.59
C ARG A 409 12.28 -21.03 -4.73
N THR A 410 11.54 -21.64 -3.82
CA THR A 410 10.08 -21.57 -3.79
C THR A 410 9.62 -20.13 -3.55
N LEU A 411 10.22 -19.44 -2.60
CA LEU A 411 9.94 -18.04 -2.32
C LEU A 411 10.25 -17.15 -3.53
N SER A 412 11.42 -17.32 -4.15
CA SER A 412 11.78 -16.60 -5.38
C SER A 412 10.79 -16.85 -6.52
N ALA A 413 10.38 -18.10 -6.72
CA ALA A 413 9.40 -18.44 -7.75
C ALA A 413 8.04 -17.79 -7.51
N LYS A 414 7.55 -17.84 -6.26
CA LYS A 414 6.30 -17.18 -5.85
C LYS A 414 6.35 -15.67 -6.03
N LEU A 415 7.44 -15.04 -5.63
CA LEU A 415 7.63 -13.60 -5.83
C LEU A 415 7.63 -13.22 -7.32
N LYS A 416 8.30 -14.00 -8.19
CA LYS A 416 8.29 -13.80 -9.64
C LYS A 416 6.90 -13.98 -10.25
N SER A 417 6.13 -14.95 -9.75
CA SER A 417 4.74 -15.15 -10.14
C SER A 417 3.87 -13.97 -9.74
N MET A 418 3.98 -13.51 -8.48
CA MET A 418 3.29 -12.33 -7.98
C MET A 418 3.61 -11.08 -8.80
N LYS A 419 4.89 -10.85 -9.16
CA LYS A 419 5.27 -9.74 -10.06
C LYS A 419 4.57 -9.82 -11.40
N THR A 420 4.49 -11.03 -11.97
CA THR A 420 3.82 -11.23 -13.26
C THR A 420 2.34 -10.93 -13.16
N ALA A 421 1.66 -11.39 -12.11
CA ALA A 421 0.26 -11.11 -11.87
C ALA A 421 0.02 -9.61 -11.60
N ASP A 422 0.91 -8.97 -10.82
CA ASP A 422 0.89 -7.54 -10.54
C ASP A 422 0.93 -6.70 -11.82
N GLN A 423 1.82 -7.02 -12.75
CA GLN A 423 1.91 -6.35 -14.05
C GLN A 423 0.72 -6.61 -14.98
N GLN A 424 0.03 -7.73 -14.80
CA GLN A 424 -1.16 -8.07 -15.59
C GLN A 424 -2.43 -7.41 -15.08
N TYR A 425 -2.48 -7.06 -13.78
CA TYR A 425 -3.61 -6.37 -13.18
C TYR A 425 -3.50 -4.86 -13.43
N ASN A 426 -3.95 -4.40 -14.56
CA ASN A 426 -3.71 -3.05 -15.06
C ASN A 426 -4.99 -2.26 -15.38
N ASN A 427 -6.17 -2.79 -15.06
CA ASN A 427 -7.45 -2.13 -15.22
C ASN A 427 -8.53 -2.79 -14.36
N PHE A 428 -9.62 -2.09 -14.14
CA PHE A 428 -10.82 -2.59 -13.48
C PHE A 428 -11.97 -2.76 -14.45
N SER A 429 -12.18 -1.79 -15.32
CA SER A 429 -13.42 -1.70 -16.10
C SER A 429 -13.34 -2.28 -17.50
N GLY A 430 -12.19 -2.69 -17.94
CA GLY A 430 -11.87 -3.18 -19.28
C GLY A 430 -10.74 -2.38 -19.91
N LEU A 431 -9.99 -3.00 -20.80
CA LEU A 431 -8.87 -2.40 -21.52
C LEU A 431 -8.77 -3.00 -22.92
N GLU A 432 -8.65 -2.17 -23.94
CA GLU A 432 -8.45 -2.63 -25.31
C GLU A 432 -7.16 -3.42 -25.48
N ASP A 433 -7.19 -4.43 -26.34
CA ASP A 433 -6.03 -5.24 -26.68
C ASP A 433 -4.82 -4.38 -27.12
N GLY A 434 -3.69 -4.59 -26.47
CA GLY A 434 -2.42 -3.92 -26.79
C GLY A 434 -2.26 -2.51 -26.19
N LYS A 435 -3.20 -2.05 -25.39
CA LYS A 435 -3.11 -0.83 -24.58
C LYS A 435 -2.49 -1.15 -23.23
N THR A 436 -1.90 -0.14 -22.62
CA THR A 436 -1.40 -0.18 -21.24
C THR A 436 -2.36 0.55 -20.30
N GLY A 437 -2.52 0.06 -19.08
CA GLY A 437 -3.42 0.66 -18.09
C GLY A 437 -2.83 0.69 -16.71
N GLY A 438 -3.43 1.51 -15.84
CA GLY A 438 -3.18 1.58 -14.42
C GLY A 438 -4.49 1.75 -13.66
N VAL A 439 -4.56 1.24 -12.44
CA VAL A 439 -5.77 1.33 -11.62
C VAL A 439 -5.45 1.54 -10.14
N SER A 440 -6.22 2.41 -9.51
CA SER A 440 -6.21 2.64 -8.08
C SER A 440 -7.63 2.60 -7.52
N PHE A 441 -7.75 2.25 -6.23
CA PHE A 441 -9.04 2.07 -5.57
C PHE A 441 -9.13 2.91 -4.31
N ILE A 442 -10.30 3.48 -4.08
CA ILE A 442 -10.62 4.27 -2.90
C ILE A 442 -11.97 3.76 -2.39
N ILE A 443 -12.00 3.23 -1.17
CA ILE A 443 -13.24 2.86 -0.49
C ILE A 443 -13.49 3.88 0.62
N GLU A 444 -14.67 4.48 0.60
CA GLU A 444 -15.14 5.37 1.65
C GLU A 444 -16.40 4.77 2.26
N THR A 445 -16.44 4.64 3.59
CA THR A 445 -17.63 4.14 4.29
C THR A 445 -18.59 5.28 4.62
N GLY A 446 -19.87 4.95 4.70
CA GLY A 446 -20.89 5.89 5.17
C GLY A 446 -20.68 6.28 6.64
N GLU A 447 -21.26 7.41 7.00
CA GLU A 447 -21.23 7.97 8.35
C GLU A 447 -21.97 7.11 9.39
N ILE A 448 -21.54 7.22 10.66
CA ILE A 448 -22.29 6.74 11.83
C ILE A 448 -22.68 7.97 12.64
N ASN A 449 -23.91 8.41 12.51
CA ASN A 449 -24.38 9.65 13.09
C ASN A 449 -25.83 9.48 13.62
N ALA A 450 -26.15 10.09 14.75
CA ALA A 450 -27.47 10.03 15.39
C ALA A 450 -28.56 10.78 14.59
N ASP A 451 -28.16 11.67 13.66
CA ASP A 451 -29.09 12.51 12.91
C ASP A 451 -29.65 11.82 11.63
N THR A 452 -29.25 10.60 11.31
CA THR A 452 -29.74 9.82 10.16
C THR A 452 -31.01 9.02 10.47
N GLU A 453 -32.00 9.57 11.18
CA GLU A 453 -33.34 9.06 11.15
C GLU A 453 -34.10 9.58 9.90
N SER A 454 -34.17 8.69 8.92
CA SER A 454 -35.19 8.63 7.85
C SER A 454 -35.37 9.85 6.92
N ASN A 455 -34.86 9.66 5.71
CA ASN A 455 -35.60 10.10 4.53
C ASN A 455 -35.81 8.95 3.56
#